data_668f76999a6319fcd28968425a31e877
#
_entry.id   668f76999a6319fcd28968425a31e877
#
_cell.length_a   1.000
_cell.length_b   1.000
_cell.length_c   1.000
_cell.angle_alpha   90.00
_cell.angle_beta   90.00
_cell.angle_gamma   90.00
#
_symmetry.space_group_name_H-M   'P 1'
#
loop_
_entity.id
_entity.type
_entity.pdbx_description
1 polymer ?
#
loop_
_entity_poly.entity_id
_entity_poly.type
_entity_poly.pdbx_seq_one_letter_code
_entity_poly.pdbx_strand_id
1 'polypeptide(L)'
;MSTQHSALPGLTMEQKKLETRPWDAPEHLETEEDMAAYLDATLEDGDAALVVAALGDIARAKGMSQIAREAGLGRESLYKALSTTGNPEFATILKVVRALGLQFHVQAARTV
;
A
#
# COMPACT_ATOMS: atom_id res chain seq x y z
N MET A 1 6.78 -33.86 19.80
CA MET A 1 6.93 -33.09 19.55
C MET A 1 6.78 -32.77 18.86
N SER A 2 6.56 -32.89 18.98
CA SER A 2 6.60 -32.23 18.43
C SER A 2 6.37 -31.56 17.85
N THR A 3 6.20 -31.55 18.04
CA THR A 3 6.17 -30.63 17.65
C THR A 3 6.12 -29.92 17.10
N GLN A 4 6.08 -30.05 17.23
CA GLN A 4 6.23 -29.14 16.85
C GLN A 4 5.98 -28.58 16.18
N HIS A 5 5.76 -28.84 16.42
CA HIS A 5 5.77 -27.97 15.80
C HIS A 5 5.40 -27.39 15.47
N SER A 6 5.11 -27.91 15.84
CA SER A 6 5.08 -27.07 15.69
C SER A 6 5.22 -26.36 15.36
N ALA A 7 5.18 -26.66 15.70
CA ALA A 7 5.50 -25.70 15.59
C ALA A 7 5.82 -25.14 15.09
N LEU A 8 5.72 -25.37 15.49
CA LEU A 8 6.22 -24.56 15.07
C LEU A 8 6.16 -24.15 14.20
N PRO A 9 5.86 -24.34 14.25
CA PRO A 9 5.94 -23.72 13.27
C PRO A 9 5.50 -22.62 12.96
N GLY A 10 4.80 -22.61 13.14
CA GLY A 10 4.47 -21.53 12.77
C GLY A 10 5.23 -20.59 12.72
N LEU A 11 5.32 -20.48 13.15
CA LEU A 11 6.07 -19.62 13.08
C LEU A 11 6.70 -19.47 11.93
N THR A 12 6.79 -20.11 11.33
CA THR A 12 7.62 -20.08 10.20
C THR A 12 7.13 -19.17 9.10
N MET A 13 5.86 -19.07 8.87
CA MET A 13 5.35 -18.16 7.87
C MET A 13 5.62 -16.73 8.24
N GLU A 14 5.47 -16.43 9.49
CA GLU A 14 5.76 -15.09 9.94
C GLU A 14 7.20 -14.75 9.73
N GLN A 15 8.06 -15.68 9.99
CA GLN A 15 9.46 -15.41 9.84
C GLN A 15 9.85 -15.18 8.40
N LYS A 16 9.20 -15.87 7.48
CA LYS A 16 9.47 -15.62 6.09
C LYS A 16 9.11 -14.22 5.70
N LYS A 17 8.03 -13.73 6.22
CA LYS A 17 7.65 -12.36 5.91
C LYS A 17 8.63 -11.36 6.42
N LEU A 18 9.28 -11.66 7.50
CA LEU A 18 10.28 -10.77 8.04
C LEU A 18 11.47 -10.63 7.13
N GLU A 19 11.64 -11.54 6.20
CA GLU A 19 12.75 -11.47 5.28
C GLU A 19 12.44 -10.69 4.04
N THR A 20 11.20 -10.29 3.85
CA THR A 20 10.84 -9.51 2.67
C THR A 20 11.21 -8.06 2.88
N ARG A 21 11.27 -7.34 1.78
CA ARG A 21 11.58 -5.93 1.85
C ARG A 21 10.44 -5.20 2.53
N PRO A 22 10.73 -4.11 3.24
CA PRO A 22 9.67 -3.39 3.96
C PRO A 22 8.55 -2.89 3.07
N TRP A 23 8.86 -2.63 1.80
CA TRP A 23 7.86 -2.08 0.90
C TRP A 23 7.17 -3.14 0.06
N ASP A 24 7.45 -4.41 0.30
CA ASP A 24 6.70 -5.47 -0.36
C ASP A 24 5.26 -5.44 0.13
N ALA A 25 4.33 -5.62 -0.79
CA ALA A 25 2.93 -5.56 -0.42
C ALA A 25 2.58 -6.71 0.50
N PRO A 26 1.82 -6.44 1.56
CA PRO A 26 1.35 -7.52 2.41
C PRO A 26 0.39 -8.41 1.63
N GLU A 27 0.35 -9.67 2.00
CA GLU A 27 -0.52 -10.60 1.31
C GLU A 27 -1.98 -10.39 1.61
N HIS A 28 -2.27 -9.61 2.63
CA HIS A 28 -3.64 -9.47 3.11
C HIS A 28 -4.18 -8.06 2.94
N LEU A 29 -3.91 -7.44 1.80
CA LEU A 29 -4.54 -6.15 1.49
C LEU A 29 -5.94 -6.41 0.98
N GLU A 30 -6.82 -6.80 1.88
CA GLU A 30 -8.16 -7.22 1.49
C GLU A 30 -9.23 -6.22 1.86
N THR A 31 -9.03 -5.49 2.95
CA THR A 31 -10.04 -4.54 3.38
C THR A 31 -9.49 -3.14 3.26
N GLU A 32 -10.40 -2.17 3.30
CA GLU A 32 -9.98 -0.78 3.26
C GLU A 32 -9.18 -0.42 4.50
N GLU A 33 -9.48 -1.06 5.62
CA GLU A 33 -8.69 -0.85 6.82
C GLU A 33 -7.26 -1.34 6.66
N ASP A 34 -7.09 -2.50 6.01
CA ASP A 34 -5.75 -3.00 5.73
C ASP A 34 -4.99 -2.04 4.83
N MET A 35 -5.66 -1.55 3.81
CA MET A 35 -5.05 -0.63 2.86
C MET A 35 -4.67 0.68 3.52
N ALA A 36 -5.55 1.19 4.37
CA ALA A 36 -5.29 2.43 5.08
C ALA A 36 -4.09 2.28 6.00
N ALA A 37 -4.00 1.16 6.71
CA ALA A 37 -2.87 0.94 7.62
C ALA A 37 -1.55 0.85 6.86
N TYR A 38 -1.57 0.18 5.72
CA TYR A 38 -0.39 0.05 4.90
C TYR A 38 0.08 1.41 4.39
N LEU A 39 -0.86 2.19 3.87
CA LEU A 39 -0.52 3.51 3.36
C LEU A 39 -0.04 4.42 4.49
N ASP A 40 -0.72 4.37 5.62
CA ASP A 40 -0.36 5.22 6.75
C ASP A 40 1.07 4.94 7.21
N ALA A 41 1.47 3.69 7.22
CA ALA A 41 2.82 3.33 7.62
C ALA A 41 3.86 3.95 6.69
N THR A 42 3.58 3.98 5.39
CA THR A 42 4.52 4.59 4.45
C THR A 42 4.56 6.10 4.60
N LEU A 43 3.42 6.69 4.93
CA LEU A 43 3.38 8.14 5.15
C LEU A 43 4.18 8.55 6.37
N GLU A 44 4.19 7.71 7.40
CA GLU A 44 4.99 8.01 8.57
C GLU A 44 6.48 8.00 8.28
N ASP A 45 6.89 7.17 7.34
CA ASP A 45 8.29 7.12 6.96
C ASP A 45 8.70 8.38 6.20
N GLY A 46 7.76 9.01 5.52
CA GLY A 46 8.02 10.28 4.86
C GLY A 46 8.73 10.17 3.53
N ASP A 47 8.87 8.98 2.99
CA ASP A 47 9.52 8.79 1.70
C ASP A 47 8.46 8.77 0.61
N ALA A 48 8.46 9.79 -0.24
CA ALA A 48 7.45 9.90 -1.27
C ALA A 48 7.42 8.70 -2.20
N ALA A 49 8.59 8.15 -2.51
CA ALA A 49 8.64 6.98 -3.40
C ALA A 49 7.94 5.79 -2.77
N LEU A 50 8.08 5.62 -1.46
CA LEU A 50 7.39 4.54 -0.78
C LEU A 50 5.89 4.74 -0.78
N VAL A 51 5.44 5.98 -0.63
CA VAL A 51 4.01 6.27 -0.66
C VAL A 51 3.44 5.93 -2.04
N VAL A 52 4.13 6.33 -3.10
CA VAL A 52 3.66 6.03 -4.45
C VAL A 52 3.65 4.52 -4.69
N ALA A 53 4.69 3.83 -4.22
CA ALA A 53 4.75 2.37 -4.38
C ALA A 53 3.60 1.70 -3.63
N ALA A 54 3.29 2.19 -2.44
CA ALA A 54 2.19 1.63 -1.66
C ALA A 54 0.85 1.84 -2.38
N LEU A 55 0.66 3.02 -2.95
CA LEU A 55 -0.57 3.28 -3.70
C LEU A 55 -0.68 2.32 -4.88
N GLY A 56 0.44 2.05 -5.54
CA GLY A 56 0.44 1.10 -6.64
C GLY A 56 0.07 -0.30 -6.19
N ASP A 57 0.61 -0.72 -5.05
CA ASP A 57 0.29 -2.04 -4.51
C ASP A 57 -1.19 -2.15 -4.17
N ILE A 58 -1.72 -1.13 -3.53
CA ILE A 58 -3.13 -1.13 -3.14
C ILE A 58 -4.02 -1.11 -4.39
N ALA A 59 -3.66 -0.30 -5.38
CA ALA A 59 -4.45 -0.22 -6.59
C ALA A 59 -4.47 -1.54 -7.33
N ARG A 60 -3.34 -2.25 -7.35
CA ARG A 60 -3.29 -3.57 -7.98
C ARG A 60 -4.13 -4.58 -7.20
N ALA A 61 -4.13 -4.47 -5.89
CA ALA A 61 -4.94 -5.38 -5.08
C ALA A 61 -6.42 -5.18 -5.32
N LYS A 62 -6.84 -3.93 -5.54
CA LYS A 62 -8.24 -3.64 -5.80
C LYS A 62 -8.61 -3.82 -7.27
N GLY A 63 -7.66 -3.70 -8.16
CA GLY A 63 -7.91 -3.81 -9.59
C GLY A 63 -7.63 -2.50 -10.30
N MET A 64 -6.55 -2.48 -11.06
CA MET A 64 -6.11 -1.23 -11.71
C MET A 64 -7.15 -0.65 -12.64
N SER A 65 -7.84 -1.50 -13.40
CA SER A 65 -8.83 -0.99 -14.35
C SER A 65 -9.97 -0.29 -13.65
N GLN A 66 -10.42 -0.87 -12.55
CA GLN A 66 -11.50 -0.26 -11.79
C GLN A 66 -11.07 1.07 -11.19
N ILE A 67 -9.86 1.10 -10.63
CA ILE A 67 -9.37 2.32 -10.01
C ILE A 67 -9.18 3.41 -11.05
N ALA A 68 -8.63 3.07 -12.21
CA ALA A 68 -8.46 4.05 -13.27
C ALA A 68 -9.80 4.66 -13.67
N ARG A 69 -10.80 3.81 -13.81
CA ARG A 69 -12.12 4.29 -14.20
C ARG A 69 -12.72 5.21 -13.14
N GLU A 70 -12.61 4.81 -11.89
CA GLU A 70 -13.18 5.60 -10.80
C GLU A 70 -12.43 6.90 -10.56
N ALA A 71 -11.13 6.89 -10.83
CA ALA A 71 -10.32 8.09 -10.68
C ALA A 71 -10.41 9.01 -11.91
N GLY A 72 -11.04 8.53 -12.97
CA GLY A 72 -11.13 9.33 -14.18
C GLY A 72 -9.83 9.40 -14.95
N LEU A 73 -9.01 8.36 -14.86
CA LEU A 73 -7.71 8.33 -15.51
C LEU A 73 -7.67 7.18 -16.51
N GLY A 74 -6.83 7.34 -17.52
CA GLY A 74 -6.56 6.22 -18.40
C GLY A 74 -5.75 5.17 -17.64
N ARG A 75 -5.94 3.92 -18.01
CA ARG A 75 -5.24 2.84 -17.31
C ARG A 75 -3.74 2.98 -17.44
N GLU A 76 -3.26 3.32 -18.63
CA GLU A 76 -1.82 3.49 -18.80
C GLU A 76 -1.29 4.67 -18.02
N SER A 77 -2.07 5.74 -17.95
CA SER A 77 -1.67 6.90 -17.15
C SER A 77 -1.55 6.53 -15.68
N LEU A 78 -2.47 5.72 -15.20
CA LEU A 78 -2.43 5.29 -13.82
C LEU A 78 -1.21 4.42 -13.55
N TYR A 79 -0.94 3.46 -14.43
CA TYR A 79 0.23 2.62 -14.28
C TYR A 79 1.50 3.45 -14.26
N LYS A 80 1.59 4.43 -15.15
CA LYS A 80 2.78 5.26 -15.23
C LYS A 80 2.93 6.11 -13.98
N ALA A 81 1.82 6.68 -13.50
CA ALA A 81 1.87 7.55 -12.33
C ALA A 81 2.31 6.80 -11.10
N LEU A 82 1.90 5.56 -10.96
CA LEU A 82 2.17 4.76 -9.75
C LEU A 82 3.36 3.83 -9.93
N SER A 83 4.15 4.01 -10.97
CA SER A 83 5.34 3.23 -11.17
C SER A 83 6.48 3.73 -10.28
N THR A 84 7.53 2.94 -10.18
CA THR A 84 8.67 3.32 -9.35
C THR A 84 9.38 4.56 -9.85
N THR A 85 9.23 4.87 -11.14
CA THR A 85 9.82 6.06 -11.70
C THR A 85 8.80 7.17 -11.86
N GLY A 86 7.58 6.94 -11.44
CA GLY A 86 6.54 7.93 -11.58
C GLY A 86 6.70 9.05 -10.59
N ASN A 87 6.20 10.20 -10.97
CA ASN A 87 6.19 11.34 -10.09
C ASN A 87 4.84 12.03 -10.24
N PRO A 88 3.78 11.41 -9.74
CA PRO A 88 2.43 11.91 -9.97
C PRO A 88 2.20 13.24 -9.26
N GLU A 89 1.38 14.06 -9.87
CA GLU A 89 0.95 15.28 -9.23
C GLU A 89 0.06 14.96 -8.04
N PHE A 90 0.03 15.86 -7.10
CA PHE A 90 -0.77 15.64 -5.90
C PHE A 90 -2.25 15.48 -6.24
N ALA A 91 -2.72 16.20 -7.26
CA ALA A 91 -4.11 16.04 -7.67
C ALA A 91 -4.40 14.62 -8.11
N THR A 92 -3.46 14.00 -8.81
CA THR A 92 -3.59 12.60 -9.20
C THR A 92 -3.62 11.70 -7.99
N ILE A 93 -2.74 11.96 -7.02
CA ILE A 93 -2.72 11.18 -5.78
C ILE A 93 -4.08 11.25 -5.08
N LEU A 94 -4.66 12.44 -4.99
CA LEU A 94 -5.97 12.57 -4.36
C LEU A 94 -7.04 11.78 -5.07
N LYS A 95 -7.02 11.79 -6.40
CA LYS A 95 -8.00 11.03 -7.17
C LYS A 95 -7.88 9.54 -6.91
N VAL A 96 -6.64 9.07 -6.86
CA VAL A 96 -6.40 7.65 -6.62
C VAL A 96 -6.83 7.26 -5.21
N VAL A 97 -6.47 8.07 -4.22
CA VAL A 97 -6.84 7.76 -2.84
C VAL A 97 -8.36 7.67 -2.69
N ARG A 98 -9.07 8.60 -3.32
CA ARG A 98 -10.54 8.56 -3.26
C ARG A 98 -11.09 7.33 -3.96
N ALA A 99 -10.52 6.97 -5.10
CA ALA A 99 -10.98 5.80 -5.84
C ALA A 99 -10.76 4.53 -5.04
N LEU A 100 -9.76 4.53 -4.15
CA LEU A 100 -9.50 3.39 -3.29
C LEU A 100 -10.44 3.31 -2.09
N GLY A 101 -11.28 4.32 -1.90
CA GLY A 101 -12.17 4.35 -0.75
C GLY A 101 -11.49 4.88 0.49
N LEU A 102 -10.38 5.57 0.32
CA LEU A 102 -9.61 6.10 1.44
C LEU A 102 -9.67 7.62 1.43
N GLN A 103 -9.22 8.21 2.51
CA GLN A 103 -9.10 9.65 2.57
C GLN A 103 -7.89 10.01 3.43
N PHE A 104 -7.29 11.13 3.11
CA PHE A 104 -6.22 11.64 3.92
C PHE A 104 -6.77 12.30 5.18
N HIS A 105 -6.00 12.21 6.22
CA HIS A 105 -6.33 12.83 7.48
C HIS A 105 -5.08 13.49 8.03
N VAL A 106 -5.23 14.65 8.59
CA VAL A 106 -4.10 15.43 9.06
C VAL A 106 -4.24 15.64 10.57
N GLN A 107 -3.15 15.44 11.26
CA GLN A 107 -3.11 15.71 12.68
C GLN A 107 -1.77 16.33 13.00
N ALA A 108 -1.72 16.99 14.12
CA ALA A 108 -0.49 17.65 14.53
C ALA A 108 0.59 16.60 14.77
N ALA A 109 1.78 16.90 14.27
CA ALA A 109 2.90 16.00 14.51
C ALA A 109 3.32 16.11 15.96
N ARG A 110 3.62 14.94 16.54
CA ARG A 110 4.16 14.96 17.88
C ARG A 110 5.59 15.37 17.83
N THR A 111 5.93 16.34 18.64
CA THR A 111 7.33 16.70 18.81
C THR A 111 7.71 16.33 20.22
N VAL A 112 8.90 15.87 20.37
CA VAL A 112 9.34 15.40 21.66
C VAL A 112 10.43 16.29 22.18
#